data_5467713f9ced4f8b7add34f088947e59
#
_entry.id   5467713f9ced4f8b7add34f088947e59
#
_cell.length_a   1.000
_cell.length_b   1.000
_cell.length_c   1.000
_cell.angle_alpha   90.00
_cell.angle_beta   90.00
_cell.angle_gamma   90.00
#
_symmetry.space_group_name_H-M   'P 1'
#
loop_
_entity.id
_entity.type
_entity.pdbx_description
1 polymer ?
#
loop_
_entity_poly.entity_id
_entity_poly.type
_entity_poly.pdbx_seq_one_letter_code
_entity_poly.pdbx_strand_id
1 'polypeptide(L)'
;MKKVILFSLLATFQLAIAQVSMEGNKLVKEGQTFKLRDYRQVFKNEEASESFGKARTNTTVGQVFAYAGGFAIGFGIIPALSGKKQEVRNGIVYENQPSKGWTVVGIGAGLVGIGIPFAIAANKNAKRAMALENGEPTAFQPHFKLESAGTNLALSYNF
;
A
#
# COMPACT_ATOMS: atom_id res chain seq x y z
N MET A 1 -3.99 -47.14 -6.54
CA MET A 1 -2.99 -46.07 -6.43
C MET A 1 -3.28 -44.89 -7.37
N LYS A 2 -3.49 -45.04 -8.69
CA LYS A 2 -3.78 -43.91 -9.61
C LYS A 2 -4.99 -43.04 -9.22
N LYS A 3 -6.07 -43.65 -8.71
CA LYS A 3 -7.29 -42.93 -8.31
C LYS A 3 -7.10 -42.06 -7.04
N VAL A 4 -6.22 -42.50 -6.10
CA VAL A 4 -5.91 -41.76 -4.89
C VAL A 4 -5.06 -40.53 -5.23
N ILE A 5 -4.11 -40.69 -6.16
CA ILE A 5 -3.25 -39.57 -6.63
C ILE A 5 -4.11 -38.53 -7.37
N LEU A 6 -5.06 -38.95 -8.18
CA LEU A 6 -5.96 -38.03 -8.90
C LEU A 6 -6.88 -37.28 -7.93
N PHE A 7 -7.36 -37.94 -6.88
CA PHE A 7 -8.20 -37.30 -5.84
C PHE A 7 -7.41 -36.30 -4.97
N SER A 8 -6.18 -36.64 -4.62
CA SER A 8 -5.30 -35.70 -3.88
C SER A 8 -4.92 -34.49 -4.74
N LEU A 9 -4.68 -34.68 -6.03
CA LEU A 9 -4.40 -33.59 -6.96
C LEU A 9 -5.62 -32.66 -7.12
N LEU A 10 -6.82 -33.19 -7.19
CA LEU A 10 -8.07 -32.43 -7.28
C LEU A 10 -8.34 -31.65 -5.98
N ALA A 11 -8.06 -32.24 -4.81
CA ALA A 11 -8.24 -31.59 -3.51
C ALA A 11 -7.26 -30.42 -3.30
N THR A 12 -6.00 -30.55 -3.75
CA THR A 12 -5.03 -29.44 -3.69
C THR A 12 -5.40 -28.28 -4.60
N PHE A 13 -6.05 -28.55 -5.74
CA PHE A 13 -6.51 -27.50 -6.65
C PHE A 13 -7.64 -26.67 -6.05
N GLN A 14 -8.53 -27.26 -5.27
CA GLN A 14 -9.63 -26.55 -4.60
C GLN A 14 -9.16 -25.63 -3.47
N LEU A 15 -8.10 -26.01 -2.75
CA LEU A 15 -7.53 -25.18 -1.69
C LEU A 15 -6.90 -23.89 -2.23
N ALA A 16 -6.35 -23.92 -3.44
CA ALA A 16 -5.74 -22.75 -4.06
C ALA A 16 -6.79 -21.70 -4.51
N ILE A 17 -8.02 -22.10 -4.79
CA ILE A 17 -9.10 -21.21 -5.27
C ILE A 17 -9.78 -20.46 -4.09
N ALA A 18 -9.73 -21.04 -2.89
CA ALA A 18 -10.39 -20.48 -1.72
C ALA A 18 -9.63 -19.30 -1.07
N GLN A 19 -8.42 -19.01 -1.53
CA GLN A 19 -7.59 -17.94 -0.95
C GLN A 19 -8.12 -16.55 -1.29
N VAL A 20 -8.05 -15.67 -0.30
CA VAL A 20 -8.31 -14.24 -0.48
C VAL A 20 -7.05 -13.57 -0.99
N SER A 21 -7.18 -12.87 -2.10
CA SER A 21 -6.11 -12.04 -2.67
C SER A 21 -6.62 -10.62 -2.96
N MET A 22 -5.69 -9.72 -3.21
CA MET A 22 -6.01 -8.35 -3.60
C MET A 22 -5.43 -8.06 -4.98
N GLU A 23 -6.29 -7.69 -5.93
CA GLU A 23 -5.91 -7.30 -7.27
C GLU A 23 -6.26 -5.83 -7.50
N GLY A 24 -5.23 -4.98 -7.50
CA GLY A 24 -5.42 -3.54 -7.59
C GLY A 24 -6.29 -3.01 -6.44
N ASN A 25 -7.46 -2.50 -6.74
CA ASN A 25 -8.41 -1.93 -5.77
C ASN A 25 -9.63 -2.83 -5.52
N LYS A 26 -9.44 -4.14 -5.63
CA LYS A 26 -10.48 -5.15 -5.46
C LYS A 26 -9.97 -6.33 -4.66
N LEU A 27 -10.87 -7.00 -3.93
CA LEU A 27 -10.61 -8.27 -3.28
C LEU A 27 -11.12 -9.40 -4.18
N VAL A 28 -10.35 -10.46 -4.27
CA VAL A 28 -10.74 -11.68 -5.01
C VAL A 28 -10.80 -12.84 -4.03
N LYS A 29 -11.92 -13.57 -4.03
CA LYS A 29 -12.14 -14.78 -3.24
C LYS A 29 -12.97 -15.74 -4.08
N GLU A 30 -12.53 -16.98 -4.20
CA GLU A 30 -13.24 -18.04 -4.95
C GLU A 30 -13.57 -17.63 -6.41
N GLY A 31 -12.66 -16.87 -7.05
CA GLY A 31 -12.87 -16.36 -8.41
C GLY A 31 -13.86 -15.19 -8.52
N GLN A 32 -14.46 -14.77 -7.41
CA GLN A 32 -15.36 -13.61 -7.37
C GLN A 32 -14.61 -12.34 -6.95
N THR A 33 -15.01 -11.23 -7.54
CA THR A 33 -14.40 -9.94 -7.28
C THR A 33 -15.30 -9.06 -6.43
N PHE A 34 -14.78 -8.55 -5.32
CA PHE A 34 -15.47 -7.70 -4.36
C PHE A 34 -14.84 -6.31 -4.29
N LYS A 35 -15.66 -5.29 -3.99
CA LYS A 35 -15.13 -3.95 -3.70
C LYS A 35 -14.48 -3.94 -2.32
N LEU A 36 -13.47 -3.11 -2.12
CA LEU A 36 -12.80 -3.00 -0.81
C LEU A 36 -13.74 -2.61 0.34
N ARG A 37 -14.87 -1.94 0.05
CA ARG A 37 -15.86 -1.60 1.08
C ARG A 37 -16.62 -2.82 1.61
N ASP A 38 -16.74 -3.87 0.78
CA ASP A 38 -17.54 -5.05 1.06
C ASP A 38 -16.69 -6.16 1.74
N TYR A 39 -15.51 -5.78 2.27
CA TYR A 39 -14.52 -6.66 2.86
C TYR A 39 -15.06 -7.59 3.95
N ARG A 40 -16.07 -7.16 4.72
CA ARG A 40 -16.70 -7.99 5.76
C ARG A 40 -17.42 -9.23 5.22
N GLN A 41 -17.77 -9.23 3.94
CA GLN A 41 -18.34 -10.40 3.26
C GLN A 41 -17.26 -11.38 2.84
N VAL A 42 -16.05 -10.87 2.58
CA VAL A 42 -14.90 -11.63 2.11
C VAL A 42 -14.16 -12.28 3.28
N PHE A 43 -13.85 -11.49 4.32
CA PHE A 43 -13.14 -11.95 5.51
C PHE A 43 -14.14 -12.56 6.51
N LYS A 44 -14.03 -13.88 6.74
CA LYS A 44 -14.83 -14.63 7.71
C LYS A 44 -14.16 -14.65 9.09
N ASN A 45 -12.83 -14.58 9.12
CA ASN A 45 -12.06 -14.44 10.35
C ASN A 45 -12.23 -13.01 10.90
N GLU A 46 -12.64 -12.88 12.16
CA GLU A 46 -12.89 -11.59 12.80
C GLU A 46 -11.61 -10.74 12.88
N GLU A 47 -10.47 -11.35 13.25
CA GLU A 47 -9.19 -10.66 13.31
C GLU A 47 -8.71 -10.20 11.92
N ALA A 48 -8.95 -10.99 10.88
CA ALA A 48 -8.68 -10.61 9.49
C ALA A 48 -9.52 -9.41 9.07
N SER A 49 -10.82 -9.46 9.36
CA SER A 49 -11.76 -8.37 9.08
C SER A 49 -11.37 -7.07 9.79
N GLU A 50 -10.98 -7.15 11.07
CA GLU A 50 -10.51 -5.99 11.84
C GLU A 50 -9.22 -5.41 11.26
N SER A 51 -8.24 -6.27 10.95
CA SER A 51 -6.97 -5.87 10.35
C SER A 51 -7.19 -5.19 9.00
N PHE A 52 -8.11 -5.70 8.17
CA PHE A 52 -8.44 -5.04 6.90
C PHE A 52 -9.18 -3.71 7.09
N GLY A 53 -10.03 -3.60 8.10
CA GLY A 53 -10.66 -2.35 8.51
C GLY A 53 -9.61 -1.28 8.85
N LYS A 54 -8.60 -1.63 9.65
CA LYS A 54 -7.44 -0.77 9.96
C LYS A 54 -6.67 -0.38 8.70
N ALA A 55 -6.46 -1.33 7.77
CA ALA A 55 -5.82 -1.06 6.49
C ALA A 55 -6.57 0.03 5.70
N ARG A 56 -7.89 -0.09 5.59
CA ARG A 56 -8.73 0.90 4.89
C ARG A 56 -8.68 2.29 5.53
N THR A 57 -8.77 2.36 6.85
CA THR A 57 -8.67 3.63 7.57
C THR A 57 -7.33 4.29 7.30
N ASN A 58 -6.24 3.54 7.41
CA ASN A 58 -4.90 4.04 7.13
C ASN A 58 -4.74 4.48 5.66
N THR A 59 -5.30 3.73 4.71
CA THR A 59 -5.33 4.12 3.29
C THR A 59 -6.03 5.46 3.11
N THR A 60 -7.21 5.63 3.70
CA THR A 60 -7.98 6.88 3.59
C THR A 60 -7.22 8.06 4.17
N VAL A 61 -6.65 7.90 5.37
CA VAL A 61 -5.85 8.96 6.03
C VAL A 61 -4.62 9.29 5.17
N GLY A 62 -3.87 8.28 4.73
CA GLY A 62 -2.70 8.47 3.88
C GLY A 62 -3.04 9.18 2.57
N GLN A 63 -4.15 8.84 1.94
CA GLN A 63 -4.64 9.49 0.71
C GLN A 63 -4.99 10.96 0.92
N VAL A 64 -5.66 11.30 2.04
CA VAL A 64 -5.98 12.70 2.37
C VAL A 64 -4.70 13.53 2.45
N PHE A 65 -3.70 13.05 3.16
CA PHE A 65 -2.40 13.74 3.26
C PHE A 65 -1.67 13.81 1.92
N ALA A 66 -1.68 12.74 1.14
CA ALA A 66 -1.04 12.70 -0.18
C ALA A 66 -1.71 13.67 -1.16
N TYR A 67 -3.04 13.72 -1.20
CA TYR A 67 -3.76 14.64 -2.08
C TYR A 67 -3.61 16.10 -1.65
N ALA A 68 -3.75 16.39 -0.35
CA ALA A 68 -3.56 17.75 0.17
C ALA A 68 -2.11 18.23 -0.05
N GLY A 69 -1.14 17.37 0.23
CA GLY A 69 0.27 17.69 0.01
C GLY A 69 0.62 17.82 -1.47
N GLY A 70 0.16 16.91 -2.31
CA GLY A 70 0.35 16.97 -3.77
C GLY A 70 -0.28 18.24 -4.39
N PHE A 71 -1.49 18.62 -3.94
CA PHE A 71 -2.13 19.85 -4.35
C PHE A 71 -1.30 21.08 -3.94
N ALA A 72 -0.83 21.14 -2.68
CA ALA A 72 0.00 22.23 -2.20
C ALA A 72 1.31 22.36 -3.00
N ILE A 73 1.98 21.22 -3.28
CA ILE A 73 3.19 21.20 -4.12
C ILE A 73 2.86 21.74 -5.51
N GLY A 74 1.82 21.21 -6.16
CA GLY A 74 1.42 21.63 -7.51
C GLY A 74 1.07 23.11 -7.59
N PHE A 75 0.33 23.62 -6.60
CA PHE A 75 -0.03 25.03 -6.53
C PHE A 75 1.16 25.94 -6.20
N GLY A 76 2.07 25.48 -5.35
CA GLY A 76 3.23 26.25 -4.90
C GLY A 76 4.38 26.30 -5.92
N ILE A 77 4.52 25.28 -6.80
CA ILE A 77 5.69 25.17 -7.68
C ILE A 77 5.75 26.28 -8.73
N ILE A 78 4.60 26.69 -9.27
CA ILE A 78 4.53 27.75 -10.29
C ILE A 78 5.07 29.09 -9.73
N PRO A 79 4.54 29.63 -8.63
CA PRO A 79 5.10 30.87 -8.04
C PRO A 79 6.52 30.67 -7.49
N ALA A 80 6.90 29.44 -7.04
CA ALA A 80 8.26 29.16 -6.58
C ALA A 80 9.29 29.31 -7.71
N LEU A 81 8.94 28.89 -8.93
CA LEU A 81 9.82 28.93 -10.10
C LEU A 81 9.73 30.26 -10.88
N SER A 82 8.69 31.07 -10.65
CA SER A 82 8.44 32.30 -11.41
C SER A 82 9.43 33.45 -11.13
N GLY A 83 10.36 33.27 -10.21
CA GLY A 83 11.40 34.26 -9.89
C GLY A 83 10.86 35.60 -9.33
N LYS A 84 11.77 36.48 -8.97
CA LYS A 84 11.45 37.87 -8.59
C LYS A 84 11.05 38.66 -9.83
N LYS A 85 9.79 39.06 -9.95
CA LYS A 85 9.39 40.04 -10.97
C LYS A 85 9.74 41.44 -10.48
N GLN A 86 10.66 42.09 -11.15
CA GLN A 86 10.89 43.53 -10.97
C GLN A 86 9.81 44.25 -11.76
N GLU A 87 8.94 44.97 -11.10
CA GLU A 87 7.97 45.87 -11.74
C GLU A 87 8.52 47.27 -11.74
N VAL A 88 8.83 47.82 -12.92
CA VAL A 88 9.24 49.18 -13.07
C VAL A 88 7.99 50.05 -13.27
N ARG A 89 7.64 50.83 -12.26
CA ARG A 89 6.51 51.76 -12.31
C ARG A 89 7.01 53.16 -12.10
N ASN A 90 6.81 54.05 -13.07
CA ASN A 90 7.27 55.44 -13.05
C ASN A 90 8.79 55.62 -12.82
N GLY A 91 9.61 54.72 -13.40
CA GLY A 91 11.07 54.77 -13.22
C GLY A 91 11.59 54.27 -11.85
N ILE A 92 10.71 53.82 -11.00
CA ILE A 92 11.08 53.24 -9.69
C ILE A 92 10.94 51.71 -9.80
N VAL A 93 12.01 51.01 -9.49
CA VAL A 93 12.03 49.54 -9.47
C VAL A 93 11.44 49.08 -8.14
N TYR A 94 10.28 48.49 -8.21
CA TYR A 94 9.68 47.77 -7.07
C TYR A 94 10.13 46.30 -7.09
N GLU A 95 10.92 45.91 -6.11
CA GLU A 95 11.28 44.53 -5.91
C GLU A 95 10.12 43.82 -5.18
N ASN A 96 9.32 43.05 -5.91
CA ASN A 96 8.29 42.22 -5.27
C ASN A 96 8.95 41.20 -4.34
N GLN A 97 8.37 41.04 -3.14
CA GLN A 97 8.83 40.06 -2.15
C GLN A 97 9.00 38.67 -2.75
N PRO A 98 10.00 37.90 -2.28
CA PRO A 98 10.21 36.55 -2.76
C PRO A 98 8.92 35.75 -2.69
N SER A 99 8.58 35.09 -3.78
CA SER A 99 7.34 34.33 -3.87
C SER A 99 7.29 33.30 -2.72
N LYS A 100 6.19 33.32 -1.97
CA LYS A 100 5.95 32.34 -0.88
C LYS A 100 5.75 30.90 -1.44
N GLY A 101 5.99 30.68 -2.74
CA GLY A 101 5.80 29.41 -3.42
C GLY A 101 6.59 28.27 -2.78
N TRP A 102 7.85 28.49 -2.43
CA TRP A 102 8.68 27.49 -1.75
C TRP A 102 8.17 27.11 -0.37
N THR A 103 7.57 28.06 0.36
CA THR A 103 6.91 27.74 1.63
C THR A 103 5.73 26.80 1.45
N VAL A 104 4.92 27.05 0.42
CA VAL A 104 3.76 26.19 0.08
C VAL A 104 4.22 24.80 -0.37
N VAL A 105 5.27 24.73 -1.21
CA VAL A 105 5.90 23.46 -1.60
C VAL A 105 6.43 22.69 -0.39
N GLY A 106 7.11 23.37 0.55
CA GLY A 106 7.62 22.76 1.78
C GLY A 106 6.52 22.19 2.67
N ILE A 107 5.42 22.93 2.85
CA ILE A 107 4.24 22.45 3.57
C ILE A 107 3.64 21.22 2.86
N GLY A 108 3.51 21.27 1.53
CA GLY A 108 3.00 20.16 0.76
C GLY A 108 3.86 18.90 0.87
N ALA A 109 5.18 19.04 0.80
CA ALA A 109 6.13 17.95 1.01
C ALA A 109 6.03 17.36 2.43
N GLY A 110 5.88 18.19 3.44
CA GLY A 110 5.64 17.76 4.82
C GLY A 110 4.37 16.94 4.96
N LEU A 111 3.26 17.38 4.34
CA LEU A 111 2.00 16.64 4.35
C LEU A 111 2.13 15.27 3.67
N VAL A 112 2.78 15.20 2.50
CA VAL A 112 3.06 13.91 1.85
C VAL A 112 3.90 13.02 2.75
N GLY A 113 4.94 13.57 3.40
CA GLY A 113 5.78 12.84 4.35
C GLY A 113 4.99 12.24 5.52
N ILE A 114 4.01 12.95 6.05
CA ILE A 114 3.09 12.43 7.08
C ILE A 114 2.22 11.30 6.54
N GLY A 115 1.85 11.31 5.26
CA GLY A 115 1.05 10.26 4.62
C GLY A 115 1.78 8.92 4.48
N ILE A 116 3.11 8.91 4.36
CA ILE A 116 3.91 7.70 4.13
C ILE A 116 3.73 6.63 5.21
N PRO A 117 3.84 6.91 6.52
CA PRO A 117 3.64 5.90 7.56
C PRO A 117 2.26 5.25 7.49
N PHE A 118 1.23 6.01 7.14
CA PHE A 118 -0.13 5.46 6.97
C PHE A 118 -0.21 4.51 5.78
N ALA A 119 0.44 4.82 4.67
CA ALA A 119 0.49 3.94 3.51
C ALA A 119 1.21 2.62 3.82
N ILE A 120 2.32 2.67 4.57
CA ILE A 120 3.05 1.49 5.03
C ILE A 120 2.18 0.65 5.97
N ALA A 121 1.53 1.29 6.96
CA ALA A 121 0.64 0.62 7.89
C ALA A 121 -0.57 -0.01 7.18
N ALA A 122 -1.14 0.67 6.18
CA ALA A 122 -2.22 0.15 5.36
C ALA A 122 -1.82 -1.15 4.65
N ASN A 123 -0.67 -1.16 3.99
CA ASN A 123 -0.17 -2.34 3.29
C ASN A 123 0.12 -3.50 4.26
N LYS A 124 0.76 -3.22 5.41
CA LYS A 124 1.04 -4.22 6.44
C LYS A 124 -0.26 -4.86 6.97
N ASN A 125 -1.26 -4.03 7.31
CA ASN A 125 -2.53 -4.52 7.83
C ASN A 125 -3.33 -5.28 6.77
N ALA A 126 -3.30 -4.87 5.49
CA ALA A 126 -3.96 -5.60 4.41
C ALA A 126 -3.32 -6.99 4.20
N LYS A 127 -1.99 -7.07 4.17
CA LYS A 127 -1.27 -8.35 4.07
C LYS A 127 -1.58 -9.26 5.26
N ARG A 128 -1.57 -8.71 6.49
CA ARG A 128 -1.93 -9.47 7.69
C ARG A 128 -3.35 -10.03 7.60
N ALA A 129 -4.31 -9.23 7.14
CA ALA A 129 -5.69 -9.66 6.98
C ALA A 129 -5.81 -10.85 6.00
N MET A 130 -5.14 -10.77 4.86
CA MET A 130 -5.14 -11.86 3.88
C MET A 130 -4.47 -13.12 4.45
N ALA A 131 -3.34 -12.99 5.13
CA ALA A 131 -2.66 -14.11 5.75
C ALA A 131 -3.52 -14.80 6.83
N LEU A 132 -4.20 -14.02 7.69
CA LEU A 132 -5.13 -14.55 8.70
C LEU A 132 -6.31 -15.28 8.08
N GLU A 133 -6.90 -14.75 7.01
CA GLU A 133 -8.03 -15.38 6.32
C GLU A 133 -7.60 -16.66 5.58
N ASN A 134 -6.41 -16.66 4.99
CA ASN A 134 -5.86 -17.79 4.25
C ASN A 134 -5.26 -18.87 5.15
N GLY A 135 -5.24 -18.67 6.49
CA GLY A 135 -4.61 -19.59 7.43
C GLY A 135 -3.09 -19.60 7.35
N GLU A 136 -2.49 -18.56 6.76
CA GLU A 136 -1.04 -18.43 6.71
C GLU A 136 -0.50 -17.96 8.07
N PRO A 137 0.68 -18.42 8.51
CA PRO A 137 1.28 -17.96 9.75
C PRO A 137 1.57 -16.45 9.66
N THR A 138 0.91 -15.67 10.51
CA THR A 138 1.07 -14.20 10.56
C THR A 138 2.23 -13.75 11.45
N ALA A 139 2.74 -14.65 12.29
CA ALA A 139 3.94 -14.45 13.07
C ALA A 139 5.14 -14.99 12.30
N PHE A 140 6.29 -14.32 12.48
CA PHE A 140 7.55 -14.85 11.97
C PHE A 140 7.76 -16.26 12.57
N GLN A 141 7.73 -17.27 11.72
CA GLN A 141 8.08 -18.63 12.11
C GLN A 141 9.50 -18.90 11.60
N PRO A 142 10.45 -19.14 12.48
CA PRO A 142 11.79 -19.53 12.08
C PRO A 142 11.69 -20.84 11.28
N HIS A 143 12.18 -20.84 10.05
CA HIS A 143 12.12 -22.02 9.20
C HIS A 143 13.42 -22.22 8.44
N PHE A 144 13.71 -23.48 8.18
CA PHE A 144 14.78 -23.86 7.29
C PHE A 144 14.25 -23.90 5.85
N LYS A 145 14.94 -23.21 4.96
CA LYS A 145 14.68 -23.27 3.51
C LYS A 145 15.83 -24.01 2.84
N LEU A 146 15.49 -25.13 2.20
CA LEU A 146 16.44 -25.86 1.37
C LEU A 146 16.28 -25.43 -0.08
N GLU A 147 17.30 -24.82 -0.62
CA GLU A 147 17.35 -24.41 -2.02
C GLU A 147 18.30 -25.35 -2.77
N SER A 148 17.83 -25.87 -3.89
CA SER A 148 18.62 -26.70 -4.80
C SER A 148 18.75 -26.00 -6.14
N ALA A 149 19.98 -25.70 -6.54
CA ALA A 149 20.31 -25.13 -7.84
C ALA A 149 21.37 -26.01 -8.53
N GLY A 150 20.92 -26.89 -9.38
CA GLY A 150 21.78 -27.86 -10.08
C GLY A 150 22.47 -28.83 -9.10
N THR A 151 23.81 -28.77 -9.01
CA THR A 151 24.60 -29.61 -8.11
C THR A 151 24.81 -29.00 -6.72
N ASN A 152 24.33 -27.80 -6.49
CA ASN A 152 24.50 -27.09 -5.21
C ASN A 152 23.24 -27.19 -4.37
N LEU A 153 23.43 -27.50 -3.08
CA LEU A 153 22.39 -27.46 -2.05
C LEU A 153 22.74 -26.35 -1.06
N ALA A 154 21.84 -25.41 -0.86
CA ALA A 154 21.97 -24.37 0.14
C ALA A 154 20.86 -24.54 1.18
N LEU A 155 21.23 -24.53 2.46
CA LEU A 155 20.31 -24.51 3.59
C LEU A 155 20.37 -23.10 4.20
N SER A 156 19.28 -22.36 4.09
CA SER A 156 19.13 -21.05 4.75
C SER A 156 18.19 -21.16 5.94
N TYR A 157 18.58 -20.54 7.03
CA TYR A 157 17.74 -20.39 8.21
C TYR A 157 17.31 -18.95 8.36
N ASN A 158 16.01 -18.70 8.27
CA ASN A 158 15.43 -17.39 8.51
C ASN A 158 14.98 -17.31 9.97
N PHE A 159 15.49 -16.33 10.71
CA PHE A 159 15.19 -16.06 12.11
C PHE A 159 14.61 -14.67 12.30
#